data_7bca7468b06b7af343c8c444c37d951c
#
_entry.id   7bca7468b06b7af343c8c444c37d951c
#
_cell.length_a   1.000
_cell.length_b   1.000
_cell.length_c   1.000
_cell.angle_alpha   90.00
_cell.angle_beta   90.00
_cell.angle_gamma   90.00
#
_symmetry.space_group_name_H-M   'P 1'
#
loop_
_entity.id
_entity.type
_entity.pdbx_description
1 polymer ?
#
loop_
_entity_poly.entity_id
_entity_poly.type
_entity_poly.pdbx_seq_one_letter_code
_entity_poly.pdbx_strand_id
1 'polypeptide(L)'
;MRLRWTRLAEQDLDAIAQYIGQDSPPAAARVVLELIDQAETLLSGNPAIGRPGRVLGTRELVIGRLPYIIAYRVREDDLEILRVMHTSRAWPQEM
;
A
#
# COMPACT_ATOMS: atom_id res chain seq x y z
N MET A 1 3.62 -2.96 -17.54
CA MET A 1 3.33 -3.72 -16.29
C MET A 1 2.05 -3.20 -15.68
N ARG A 2 1.11 -4.07 -15.38
CA ARG A 2 -0.18 -3.69 -14.83
C ARG A 2 -0.13 -3.72 -13.31
N LEU A 3 -0.60 -2.66 -12.65
CA LEU A 3 -0.68 -2.58 -11.21
C LEU A 3 -2.06 -3.08 -10.76
N ARG A 4 -2.07 -4.05 -9.85
CA ARG A 4 -3.31 -4.65 -9.37
C ARG A 4 -3.37 -4.53 -7.84
N TRP A 5 -4.51 -4.02 -7.35
CA TRP A 5 -4.79 -3.98 -5.92
C TRP A 5 -5.52 -5.25 -5.54
N THR A 6 -4.93 -6.01 -4.64
CA THR A 6 -5.57 -7.23 -4.16
C THR A 6 -6.75 -6.88 -3.25
N ARG A 7 -7.59 -7.87 -2.99
CA ARG A 7 -8.74 -7.69 -2.12
C ARG A 7 -8.30 -7.24 -0.72
N LEU A 8 -7.25 -7.84 -0.17
CA LEU A 8 -6.76 -7.45 1.15
C LEU A 8 -6.25 -6.02 1.16
N ALA A 9 -5.55 -5.60 0.11
CA ALA A 9 -5.09 -4.22 0.01
C ALA A 9 -6.25 -3.24 -0.07
N GLU A 10 -7.30 -3.57 -0.82
CA GLU A 10 -8.48 -2.73 -0.88
C GLU A 10 -9.18 -2.63 0.47
N GLN A 11 -9.26 -3.75 1.19
CA GLN A 11 -9.82 -3.75 2.54
C GLN A 11 -8.99 -2.90 3.49
N ASP A 12 -7.66 -2.92 3.33
CA ASP A 12 -6.79 -2.05 4.14
C ASP A 12 -7.09 -0.58 3.88
N LEU A 13 -7.28 -0.19 2.61
CA LEU A 13 -7.62 1.19 2.28
C LEU A 13 -8.97 1.60 2.89
N ASP A 14 -9.95 0.69 2.83
CA ASP A 14 -11.26 0.96 3.44
C ASP A 14 -11.14 1.16 4.95
N ALA A 15 -10.34 0.32 5.61
CA ALA A 15 -10.13 0.44 7.06
C ALA A 15 -9.44 1.75 7.42
N ILE A 16 -8.45 2.17 6.63
CA ILE A 16 -7.78 3.45 6.83
C ILE A 16 -8.77 4.60 6.68
N ALA A 17 -9.61 4.55 5.63
CA ALA A 17 -10.60 5.58 5.38
C ALA A 17 -11.60 5.68 6.54
N GLN A 18 -12.06 4.54 7.05
CA GLN A 18 -12.99 4.53 8.17
C GLN A 18 -12.36 5.13 9.42
N TYR A 19 -11.13 4.74 9.73
CA TYR A 19 -10.46 5.20 10.93
C TYR A 19 -10.25 6.73 10.90
N ILE A 20 -9.69 7.23 9.83
CA ILE A 20 -9.44 8.67 9.69
C ILE A 20 -10.76 9.44 9.57
N GLY A 21 -11.74 8.84 8.89
CA GLY A 21 -13.04 9.47 8.64
C GLY A 21 -13.85 9.71 9.89
N GLN A 22 -13.56 9.02 11.00
CA GLN A 22 -14.23 9.29 12.29
C GLN A 22 -13.97 10.72 12.74
N ASP A 23 -12.78 11.24 12.47
CA ASP A 23 -12.44 12.61 12.86
C ASP A 23 -12.60 13.58 11.68
N SER A 24 -12.27 13.17 10.47
CA SER A 24 -12.29 14.05 9.32
C SER A 24 -12.50 13.27 8.02
N PRO A 25 -13.74 13.22 7.50
CA PRO A 25 -13.97 12.59 6.19
C PRO A 25 -13.14 13.18 5.05
N PRO A 26 -12.94 14.52 4.97
CA PRO A 26 -12.06 15.04 3.92
C PRO A 26 -10.62 14.56 4.04
N ALA A 27 -10.10 14.42 5.25
CA ALA A 27 -8.75 13.90 5.45
C ALA A 27 -8.66 12.43 5.05
N ALA A 28 -9.69 11.64 5.33
CA ALA A 28 -9.73 10.23 4.93
C ALA A 28 -9.60 10.09 3.42
N ALA A 29 -10.38 10.85 2.68
CA ALA A 29 -10.35 10.82 1.22
C ALA A 29 -8.97 11.24 0.71
N ARG A 30 -8.39 12.29 1.28
CA ARG A 30 -7.09 12.80 0.85
C ARG A 30 -5.99 11.78 1.07
N VAL A 31 -5.97 11.11 2.23
CA VAL A 31 -4.95 10.12 2.54
C VAL A 31 -5.05 8.91 1.62
N VAL A 32 -6.26 8.39 1.42
CA VAL A 32 -6.45 7.22 0.55
C VAL A 32 -6.04 7.55 -0.89
N LEU A 33 -6.46 8.70 -1.40
CA LEU A 33 -6.11 9.10 -2.76
C LEU A 33 -4.60 9.29 -2.91
N GLU A 34 -3.94 9.84 -1.90
CA GLU A 34 -2.49 10.01 -1.96
C GLU A 34 -1.77 8.66 -1.92
N LEU A 35 -2.24 7.70 -1.13
CA LEU A 35 -1.65 6.36 -1.10
C LEU A 35 -1.76 5.69 -2.47
N ILE A 36 -2.91 5.78 -3.09
CA ILE A 36 -3.12 5.20 -4.42
C ILE A 36 -2.22 5.88 -5.44
N ASP A 37 -2.20 7.22 -5.44
CA ASP A 37 -1.41 7.99 -6.40
C ASP A 37 0.08 7.70 -6.25
N GLN A 38 0.60 7.68 -5.03
CA GLN A 38 2.00 7.40 -4.79
C GLN A 38 2.38 5.98 -5.24
N ALA A 39 1.53 5.01 -4.92
CA ALA A 39 1.79 3.64 -5.32
C ALA A 39 1.84 3.53 -6.84
N GLU A 40 0.86 4.09 -7.52
CA GLU A 40 0.79 3.99 -8.98
C GLU A 40 1.93 4.72 -9.66
N THR A 41 2.23 5.92 -9.19
CA THR A 41 3.27 6.74 -9.79
C THR A 41 4.66 6.12 -9.58
N LEU A 42 4.98 5.75 -8.35
CA LEU A 42 6.31 5.28 -8.02
C LEU A 42 6.57 3.87 -8.53
N LEU A 43 5.61 2.97 -8.38
CA LEU A 43 5.82 1.57 -8.73
C LEU A 43 5.70 1.31 -10.23
N SER A 44 4.87 2.06 -10.94
CA SER A 44 4.79 1.93 -12.39
C SER A 44 6.08 2.32 -13.07
N GLY A 45 6.76 3.33 -12.53
CA GLY A 45 8.03 3.79 -13.10
C GLY A 45 9.21 2.93 -12.70
N ASN A 46 9.16 2.30 -11.53
CA ASN A 46 10.28 1.52 -11.02
C ASN A 46 9.78 0.42 -10.05
N PRO A 47 9.41 -0.75 -10.60
CA PRO A 47 8.89 -1.83 -9.75
C PRO A 47 9.86 -2.33 -8.68
N ALA A 48 11.15 -2.08 -8.83
CA ALA A 48 12.16 -2.54 -7.88
C ALA A 48 12.50 -1.50 -6.81
N ILE A 49 11.76 -0.38 -6.76
CA ILE A 49 12.09 0.72 -5.85
C ILE A 49 11.93 0.36 -4.37
N GLY A 50 11.02 -0.55 -4.05
CA GLY A 50 10.81 -0.97 -2.67
C GLY A 50 11.97 -1.82 -2.16
N ARG A 51 12.20 -1.74 -0.84
CA ARG A 51 13.20 -2.59 -0.20
C ARG A 51 12.69 -4.05 -0.14
N PRO A 52 13.57 -5.04 -0.01
CA PRO A 52 13.14 -6.41 0.20
C PRO A 52 12.20 -6.50 1.40
N GLY A 53 11.09 -7.20 1.22
CA GLY A 53 10.07 -7.33 2.26
C GLY A 53 10.41 -8.41 3.29
N ARG A 54 9.65 -8.39 4.38
CA ARG A 54 9.78 -9.42 5.43
C ARG A 54 9.35 -10.78 4.94
N VAL A 55 8.40 -10.82 4.03
CA VAL A 55 7.96 -12.06 3.40
C VAL A 55 8.78 -12.25 2.14
N LEU A 56 9.32 -13.46 1.96
CA LEU A 56 10.14 -13.79 0.80
C LEU A 56 9.38 -13.53 -0.48
N GLY A 57 10.05 -12.89 -1.44
CA GLY A 57 9.44 -12.57 -2.73
C GLY A 57 8.64 -11.30 -2.76
N THR A 58 8.56 -10.58 -1.64
CA THR A 58 7.84 -9.31 -1.57
C THR A 58 8.80 -8.14 -1.42
N ARG A 59 8.27 -6.94 -1.67
CA ARG A 59 8.96 -5.67 -1.43
C ARG A 59 8.07 -4.75 -0.64
N GLU A 60 8.68 -3.77 0.02
CA GLU A 60 7.98 -2.78 0.83
C GLU A 60 8.35 -1.39 0.38
N LEU A 61 7.34 -0.59 0.05
CA LEU A 61 7.51 0.80 -0.30
C LEU A 61 7.04 1.66 0.87
N VAL A 62 7.97 2.40 1.47
CA VAL A 62 7.64 3.34 2.55
C VAL A 62 7.17 4.63 1.91
N ILE A 63 5.98 5.09 2.31
CA ILE A 63 5.42 6.35 1.80
C ILE A 63 5.95 7.48 2.68
N GLY A 64 6.78 8.37 2.09
CA GLY A 64 7.59 9.30 2.87
C GLY A 64 6.83 10.23 3.82
N ARG A 65 5.66 10.75 3.40
CA ARG A 65 4.91 11.73 4.19
C ARG A 65 3.75 11.13 4.97
N LEU A 66 3.46 9.88 4.73
CA LEU A 66 2.35 9.19 5.40
C LEU A 66 2.90 8.01 6.17
N PRO A 67 2.32 7.68 7.33
CA PRO A 67 2.84 6.60 8.16
C PRO A 67 2.39 5.24 7.66
N TYR A 68 2.61 4.97 6.37
CA TYR A 68 2.16 3.72 5.75
C TYR A 68 3.25 3.08 4.92
N ILE A 69 3.19 1.76 4.88
CA ILE A 69 4.06 0.92 4.07
C ILE A 69 3.18 0.13 3.12
N ILE A 70 3.57 0.09 1.86
CA ILE A 70 2.88 -0.70 0.84
C ILE A 70 3.71 -1.94 0.57
N ALA A 71 3.13 -3.11 0.87
CA ALA A 71 3.76 -4.39 0.55
C ALA A 71 3.25 -4.84 -0.81
N TYR A 72 4.18 -5.22 -1.69
CA TYR A 72 3.83 -5.60 -3.05
C TYR A 72 4.78 -6.67 -3.56
N ARG A 73 4.41 -7.28 -4.68
CA ARG A 73 5.30 -8.20 -5.39
C ARG A 73 5.09 -8.07 -6.88
N VAL A 74 6.12 -8.40 -7.65
CA VAL A 74 6.02 -8.48 -9.10
C VAL A 74 5.83 -9.95 -9.46
N ARG A 75 4.81 -10.22 -10.26
CA ARG A 75 4.49 -11.59 -10.65
C ARG A 75 4.11 -11.58 -12.12
N GLU A 76 4.96 -12.24 -12.94
CA GLU A 76 4.81 -12.20 -14.38
C GLU A 76 4.85 -10.75 -14.86
N ASP A 77 3.80 -10.28 -15.52
CA ASP A 77 3.74 -8.91 -16.00
C ASP A 77 2.94 -7.99 -15.10
N ASP A 78 2.51 -8.48 -13.95
CA ASP A 78 1.68 -7.71 -13.01
C ASP A 78 2.49 -7.34 -11.78
N LEU A 79 2.19 -6.15 -11.27
CA LEU A 79 2.63 -5.73 -9.93
C LEU A 79 1.41 -5.79 -9.03
N GLU A 80 1.47 -6.64 -8.01
CA GLU A 80 0.36 -6.85 -7.09
C GLU A 80 0.60 -6.10 -5.79
N ILE A 81 -0.30 -5.19 -5.44
CA ILE A 81 -0.30 -4.54 -4.14
C ILE A 81 -0.96 -5.50 -3.16
N LEU A 82 -0.19 -5.98 -2.19
CA LEU A 82 -0.64 -7.03 -1.29
C LEU A 82 -1.29 -6.49 -0.03
N ARG A 83 -0.65 -5.49 0.60
CA ARG A 83 -1.16 -4.90 1.83
C ARG A 83 -0.77 -3.43 1.91
N VAL A 84 -1.58 -2.66 2.66
CA VAL A 84 -1.24 -1.29 3.05
C VAL A 84 -1.29 -1.26 4.57
N MET A 85 -0.15 -0.97 5.22
CA MET A 85 -0.02 -1.12 6.66
C MET A 85 0.50 0.15 7.29
N HIS A 86 0.00 0.44 8.49
CA HIS A 86 0.53 1.54 9.29
C HIS A 86 1.92 1.16 9.82
N THR A 87 2.85 2.11 9.82
CA THR A 87 4.25 1.83 10.20
C THR A 87 4.40 1.37 11.65
N SER A 88 3.46 1.74 12.53
CA SER A 88 3.55 1.40 13.94
C SER A 88 2.72 0.18 14.34
N ARG A 89 2.05 -0.46 13.37
CA ARG A 89 1.24 -1.64 13.67
C ARG A 89 2.01 -2.93 13.44
N ALA A 90 1.54 -3.98 14.11
CA ALA A 90 2.08 -5.31 13.90
C ALA A 90 1.86 -5.77 12.46
N TRP A 91 2.80 -6.52 11.96
CA TRP A 91 2.75 -7.08 10.62
C TRP A 91 1.62 -8.10 10.54
N PRO A 92 0.77 -8.07 9.50
CA PRO A 92 -0.32 -9.03 9.40
C PRO A 92 0.20 -10.42 9.12
N GLN A 93 -0.54 -11.42 9.56
CA GLN A 93 -0.19 -12.80 9.28
C GLN A 93 -0.57 -13.22 7.87
N GLU A 94 -1.46 -12.48 7.25
CA GLU A 94 -2.00 -12.79 5.93
C GLU A 94 -1.61 -11.71 4.93
N MET A 95 -1.19 -12.15 3.76
CA MET A 95 -0.79 -11.23 2.69
C MET A 95 -1.65 -11.43 1.43
#